data_ec700af16c85634970dc459cdc2b65ec
#
_entry.id   ec700af16c85634970dc459cdc2b65ec
#
_cell.length_a   1.000
_cell.length_b   1.000
_cell.length_c   1.000
_cell.angle_alpha   90.00
_cell.angle_beta   90.00
_cell.angle_gamma   90.00
#
_symmetry.space_group_name_H-M   'P 1'
#
loop_
_entity.id
_entity.type
_entity.pdbx_description
1 polymer ?
#
loop_
_entity_poly.entity_id
_entity_poly.type
_entity_poly.pdbx_seq_one_letter_code
_entity_poly.pdbx_strand_id
1 'polypeptide(L)'
;MTECARCGICCEKGGPSFHTEDRMLIEKGKIPSKFLYTIRKGELAHDNVKGCLKPVDSDIIKIKGKEDSWTCLFFDEIRKGCAIYKGRPQECRVLKCWDTRELEQCYANARLTRKDLVSGVKGLWDLIEDHQARCDYNKIQPLIKDLTGVKRNRARQKLLEIIRYDAEIRNLVISRGGLDADMLDFLFGRPLTETLGNYGIKIQQEGTKIRLDRR
;
A
#
# COMPACT_ATOMS: atom_id res chain seq x y z
N MET A 1 -21.47 25.72 0.98
CA MET A 1 -20.51 25.40 -0.12
C MET A 1 -21.08 24.17 -0.81
N THR A 2 -21.42 24.26 -2.09
CA THR A 2 -22.12 23.20 -2.83
C THR A 2 -21.21 22.46 -3.82
N GLU A 3 -20.03 23.01 -4.11
CA GLU A 3 -19.06 22.44 -5.05
C GLU A 3 -17.64 22.41 -4.49
N CYS A 4 -16.82 21.47 -4.98
CA CYS A 4 -15.42 21.34 -4.63
C CYS A 4 -14.62 22.56 -5.12
N ALA A 5 -14.01 23.30 -4.22
CA ALA A 5 -13.16 24.45 -4.52
C ALA A 5 -11.82 24.08 -5.19
N ARG A 6 -11.52 22.78 -5.34
CA ARG A 6 -10.27 22.24 -5.92
C ARG A 6 -9.00 22.71 -5.22
N CYS A 7 -9.11 23.04 -3.93
CA CYS A 7 -8.00 23.63 -3.15
C CYS A 7 -6.82 22.70 -2.89
N GLY A 8 -6.92 21.40 -3.17
CA GLY A 8 -5.84 20.42 -3.00
C GLY A 8 -5.69 19.82 -1.60
N ILE A 9 -6.32 20.36 -0.57
CA ILE A 9 -6.15 19.90 0.82
C ILE A 9 -6.39 18.39 0.98
N CYS A 10 -7.39 17.82 0.30
CA CYS A 10 -7.63 16.37 0.32
C CYS A 10 -6.54 15.59 -0.43
N CYS A 11 -5.96 16.17 -1.48
CA CYS A 11 -4.85 15.57 -2.24
C CYS A 11 -3.55 15.56 -1.43
N GLU A 12 -3.31 16.56 -0.60
CA GLU A 12 -2.14 16.64 0.29
C GLU A 12 -2.16 15.59 1.39
N LYS A 13 -3.36 15.09 1.76
CA LYS A 13 -3.53 14.03 2.76
C LYS A 13 -3.31 12.61 2.21
N GLY A 14 -3.06 12.47 0.93
CA GLY A 14 -2.79 11.19 0.26
C GLY A 14 -3.72 10.88 -0.89
N GLY A 15 -3.33 9.91 -1.71
CA GLY A 15 -4.15 9.40 -2.80
C GLY A 15 -5.35 8.59 -2.28
N PRO A 16 -6.46 8.52 -3.07
CA PRO A 16 -7.64 7.74 -2.73
C PRO A 16 -7.37 6.24 -2.77
N SER A 17 -8.24 5.47 -2.12
CA SER A 17 -8.36 4.04 -2.34
C SER A 17 -9.24 3.75 -3.56
N PHE A 18 -9.09 2.55 -4.13
CA PHE A 18 -9.88 2.10 -5.27
C PHE A 18 -10.98 1.15 -4.84
N HIS A 19 -12.12 1.28 -5.47
CA HIS A 19 -13.31 0.44 -5.31
C HIS A 19 -13.61 -0.32 -6.61
N THR A 20 -14.47 -1.33 -6.55
CA THR A 20 -14.81 -2.15 -7.72
C THR A 20 -15.29 -1.32 -8.91
N GLU A 21 -15.96 -0.19 -8.65
CA GLU A 21 -16.42 0.77 -9.67
C GLU A 21 -15.27 1.47 -10.41
N ASP A 22 -14.09 1.53 -9.80
CA ASP A 22 -12.90 2.15 -10.37
C ASP A 22 -12.08 1.19 -11.24
N ARG A 23 -12.46 -0.10 -11.31
CA ARG A 23 -11.73 -1.15 -12.01
C ARG A 23 -11.33 -0.74 -13.43
N MET A 24 -12.26 -0.15 -14.16
CA MET A 24 -12.04 0.29 -15.53
C MET A 24 -11.02 1.44 -15.67
N LEU A 25 -10.75 2.20 -14.60
CA LEU A 25 -9.72 3.24 -14.62
C LEU A 25 -8.32 2.63 -14.73
N ILE A 26 -8.13 1.46 -14.11
CA ILE A 26 -6.86 0.73 -14.12
C ILE A 26 -6.75 -0.14 -15.36
N GLU A 27 -7.76 -0.96 -15.67
CA GLU A 27 -7.75 -1.90 -16.81
C GLU A 27 -7.61 -1.20 -18.17
N LYS A 28 -8.20 -0.01 -18.33
CA LYS A 28 -8.05 0.82 -19.54
C LYS A 28 -6.80 1.71 -19.53
N GLY A 29 -5.92 1.56 -18.53
CA GLY A 29 -4.68 2.34 -18.43
C GLY A 29 -4.89 3.85 -18.20
N LYS A 30 -6.09 4.30 -17.81
CA LYS A 30 -6.31 5.71 -17.45
C LYS A 30 -5.52 6.10 -16.21
N ILE A 31 -5.38 5.16 -15.28
CA ILE A 31 -4.48 5.25 -14.13
C ILE A 31 -3.57 4.02 -14.20
N PRO A 32 -2.34 4.17 -14.70
CA PRO A 32 -1.37 3.06 -14.80
C PRO A 32 -1.04 2.46 -13.43
N SER A 33 -0.92 1.14 -13.37
CA SER A 33 -0.65 0.39 -12.13
C SER A 33 0.68 0.77 -11.47
N LYS A 34 1.65 1.27 -12.21
CA LYS A 34 2.91 1.79 -11.66
C LYS A 34 2.74 2.99 -10.73
N PHE A 35 1.62 3.71 -10.82
CA PHE A 35 1.26 4.82 -9.93
C PHE A 35 0.48 4.36 -8.70
N LEU A 36 0.34 3.05 -8.50
CA LEU A 36 -0.41 2.46 -7.42
C LEU A 36 0.49 1.75 -6.42
N TYR A 37 0.01 1.65 -5.19
CA TYR A 37 0.58 0.75 -4.19
C TYR A 37 -0.54 0.00 -3.48
N THR A 38 -0.21 -1.14 -2.88
CA THR A 38 -1.15 -1.95 -2.12
C THR A 38 -0.77 -1.93 -0.64
N ILE A 39 -1.72 -1.57 0.22
CA ILE A 39 -1.68 -1.91 1.63
C ILE A 39 -2.20 -3.35 1.72
N ARG A 40 -1.35 -4.28 2.14
CA ARG A 40 -1.66 -5.71 2.11
C ARG A 40 -2.51 -6.13 3.31
N LYS A 41 -3.35 -7.14 3.13
CA LYS A 41 -4.09 -7.75 4.24
C LYS A 41 -3.18 -8.01 5.46
N GLY A 42 -3.62 -7.56 6.64
CA GLY A 42 -2.89 -7.67 7.90
C GLY A 42 -1.89 -6.55 8.17
N GLU A 43 -1.55 -5.71 7.19
CA GLU A 43 -0.68 -4.54 7.38
C GLU A 43 -1.35 -3.49 8.28
N LEU A 44 -0.57 -2.87 9.19
CA LEU A 44 -1.07 -1.74 9.98
C LEU A 44 -1.20 -0.49 9.10
N ALA A 45 -2.40 0.04 9.04
CA ALA A 45 -2.69 1.29 8.35
C ALA A 45 -3.54 2.21 9.23
N HIS A 46 -3.40 3.51 9.02
CA HIS A 46 -4.22 4.50 9.70
C HIS A 46 -5.62 4.52 9.08
N ASP A 47 -6.62 4.22 9.91
CA ASP A 47 -8.03 4.38 9.55
C ASP A 47 -8.43 5.84 9.79
N ASN A 48 -8.54 6.60 8.72
CA ASN A 48 -8.85 8.04 8.80
C ASN A 48 -10.25 8.34 9.36
N VAL A 49 -11.18 7.38 9.26
CA VAL A 49 -12.54 7.53 9.80
C VAL A 49 -12.57 7.27 11.31
N LYS A 50 -11.86 6.24 11.75
CA LYS A 50 -11.79 5.84 13.17
C LYS A 50 -10.66 6.53 13.93
N GLY A 51 -9.76 7.22 13.26
CA GLY A 51 -8.63 7.92 13.87
C GLY A 51 -7.60 7.00 14.56
N CYS A 52 -7.49 5.73 14.15
CA CYS A 52 -6.62 4.77 14.80
C CYS A 52 -5.81 3.93 13.79
N LEU A 53 -4.68 3.42 14.27
CA LEU A 53 -3.85 2.47 13.53
C LEU A 53 -4.39 1.05 13.77
N LYS A 54 -4.78 0.36 12.71
CA LYS A 54 -5.30 -1.01 12.79
C LYS A 54 -4.85 -1.87 11.61
N PRO A 55 -4.83 -3.22 11.77
CA PRO A 55 -4.64 -4.13 10.63
C PRO A 55 -5.78 -3.99 9.63
N VAL A 56 -5.46 -4.02 8.34
CA VAL A 56 -6.48 -4.05 7.29
C VAL A 56 -6.96 -5.48 7.02
N ASP A 57 -8.26 -5.64 6.78
CA ASP A 57 -8.90 -6.95 6.63
C ASP A 57 -8.75 -7.54 5.22
N SER A 58 -8.49 -6.67 4.24
CA SER A 58 -8.27 -7.02 2.83
C SER A 58 -7.23 -6.09 2.21
N ASP A 59 -6.78 -6.40 0.99
CA ASP A 59 -5.95 -5.46 0.23
C ASP A 59 -6.67 -4.12 0.02
N ILE A 60 -5.91 -3.04 0.10
CA ILE A 60 -6.36 -1.69 -0.24
C ILE A 60 -5.40 -1.13 -1.29
N ILE A 61 -5.88 -0.96 -2.51
CA ILE A 61 -5.11 -0.34 -3.58
C ILE A 61 -5.29 1.17 -3.49
N LYS A 62 -4.18 1.92 -3.52
CA LYS A 62 -4.18 3.39 -3.42
C LYS A 62 -3.27 4.02 -4.48
N ILE A 63 -3.53 5.27 -4.81
CA ILE A 63 -2.60 6.08 -5.61
C ILE A 63 -1.39 6.44 -4.74
N LYS A 64 -0.18 6.30 -5.31
CA LYS A 64 1.09 6.69 -4.66
C LYS A 64 1.09 8.19 -4.29
N GLY A 65 1.84 8.50 -3.25
CA GLY A 65 2.26 9.87 -2.96
C GLY A 65 3.39 10.31 -3.91
N LYS A 66 3.65 11.60 -3.92
CA LYS A 66 4.88 12.15 -4.51
C LYS A 66 6.05 11.84 -3.59
N GLU A 67 7.22 11.58 -4.16
CA GLU A 67 8.47 11.17 -3.52
C GLU A 67 8.48 11.15 -1.97
N ASP A 68 8.80 12.25 -1.33
CA ASP A 68 8.93 12.32 0.14
C ASP A 68 7.66 12.78 0.86
N SER A 69 6.50 12.74 0.19
CA SER A 69 5.24 13.19 0.77
C SER A 69 4.08 12.23 0.52
N TRP A 70 3.02 12.39 1.31
CA TRP A 70 1.77 11.67 1.06
C TRP A 70 0.90 12.35 0.00
N THR A 71 1.29 13.52 -0.50
CA THR A 71 0.55 14.27 -1.51
C THR A 71 0.29 13.40 -2.74
N CYS A 72 -0.97 13.28 -3.12
CA CYS A 72 -1.39 12.46 -4.26
C CYS A 72 -0.56 12.78 -5.52
N LEU A 73 -0.04 11.76 -6.19
CA LEU A 73 0.80 11.89 -7.38
C LEU A 73 0.16 12.75 -8.48
N PHE A 74 -1.17 12.72 -8.59
CA PHE A 74 -1.91 13.49 -9.59
C PHE A 74 -2.29 14.92 -9.14
N PHE A 75 -1.82 15.38 -8.00
CA PHE A 75 -2.01 16.76 -7.59
C PHE A 75 -0.98 17.67 -8.25
N ASP A 76 -1.46 18.64 -9.02
CA ASP A 76 -0.62 19.69 -9.63
C ASP A 76 -0.56 20.87 -8.65
N GLU A 77 0.62 21.10 -8.07
CA GLU A 77 0.84 22.15 -7.07
C GLU A 77 0.88 23.54 -7.69
N ILE A 78 1.28 23.65 -8.95
CA ILE A 78 1.35 24.92 -9.67
C ILE A 78 -0.05 25.39 -10.01
N ARG A 79 -0.86 24.49 -10.60
CA ARG A 79 -2.23 24.78 -11.01
C ARG A 79 -3.25 24.65 -9.87
N LYS A 80 -2.78 24.21 -8.67
CA LYS A 80 -3.64 23.90 -7.50
C LYS A 80 -4.83 23.04 -7.87
N GLY A 81 -4.59 21.95 -8.63
CA GLY A 81 -5.67 21.11 -9.13
C GLY A 81 -5.29 19.65 -9.34
N CYS A 82 -6.27 18.82 -9.58
CA CYS A 82 -6.11 17.41 -9.89
C CYS A 82 -5.94 17.20 -11.41
N ALA A 83 -4.80 16.62 -11.84
CA ALA A 83 -4.54 16.34 -13.26
C ALA A 83 -5.54 15.35 -13.88
N ILE A 84 -6.12 14.45 -13.07
CA ILE A 84 -7.12 13.47 -13.51
C ILE A 84 -8.54 13.81 -13.03
N TYR A 85 -8.88 15.08 -12.81
CA TYR A 85 -10.12 15.49 -12.16
C TYR A 85 -11.39 14.85 -12.77
N LYS A 86 -11.49 14.77 -14.11
CA LYS A 86 -12.64 14.16 -14.80
C LYS A 86 -12.70 12.63 -14.63
N GLY A 87 -11.55 11.98 -14.47
CA GLY A 87 -11.41 10.52 -14.33
C GLY A 87 -10.96 10.10 -12.92
N ARG A 88 -11.23 10.92 -11.90
CA ARG A 88 -10.82 10.62 -10.53
C ARG A 88 -11.58 9.42 -9.95
N PRO A 89 -10.94 8.62 -9.07
CA PRO A 89 -11.56 7.49 -8.39
C PRO A 89 -12.79 7.87 -7.57
N GLN A 90 -13.59 6.88 -7.20
CA GLN A 90 -14.86 7.01 -6.48
C GLN A 90 -14.70 7.82 -5.18
N GLU A 91 -13.71 7.49 -4.34
CA GLU A 91 -13.50 8.25 -3.09
C GLU A 91 -13.32 9.74 -3.34
N CYS A 92 -12.61 10.12 -4.41
CA CYS A 92 -12.47 11.54 -4.78
C CYS A 92 -13.74 12.17 -5.33
N ARG A 93 -14.66 11.36 -5.90
CA ARG A 93 -15.95 11.87 -6.41
C ARG A 93 -16.94 12.13 -5.29
N VAL A 94 -16.99 11.22 -4.30
CA VAL A 94 -17.93 11.30 -3.17
C VAL A 94 -17.42 12.19 -2.03
N LEU A 95 -16.10 12.46 -1.97
CA LEU A 95 -15.52 13.28 -0.91
C LEU A 95 -16.00 14.74 -1.05
N LYS A 96 -16.79 15.15 -0.09
CA LYS A 96 -17.17 16.55 0.17
C LYS A 96 -16.45 16.95 1.48
N CYS A 97 -15.49 17.87 1.41
CA CYS A 97 -14.71 18.26 2.60
C CYS A 97 -15.55 18.95 3.70
N TRP A 98 -16.76 19.35 3.39
CA TRP A 98 -17.76 19.90 4.31
C TRP A 98 -18.80 18.88 4.80
N ASP A 99 -18.84 17.68 4.19
CA ASP A 99 -19.72 16.57 4.57
C ASP A 99 -19.09 15.25 4.13
N THR A 100 -18.53 14.50 5.06
CA THR A 100 -17.79 13.26 4.80
C THR A 100 -18.65 12.00 4.82
N ARG A 101 -19.96 12.11 5.08
CA ARG A 101 -20.85 10.96 5.28
C ARG A 101 -20.88 10.00 4.10
N GLU A 102 -20.91 10.50 2.86
CA GLU A 102 -20.88 9.63 1.66
C GLU A 102 -19.55 8.87 1.57
N LEU A 103 -18.42 9.51 1.88
CA LEU A 103 -17.11 8.85 1.93
C LEU A 103 -17.07 7.78 3.03
N GLU A 104 -17.56 8.08 4.22
CA GLU A 104 -17.60 7.16 5.36
C GLU A 104 -18.45 5.92 5.08
N GLN A 105 -19.49 6.04 4.28
CA GLN A 105 -20.33 4.91 3.86
C GLN A 105 -19.63 4.03 2.84
N CYS A 106 -18.82 4.58 1.92
CA CYS A 106 -18.20 3.81 0.86
C CYS A 106 -16.78 3.31 1.22
N TYR A 107 -16.02 4.01 2.08
CA TYR A 107 -14.57 3.78 2.25
C TYR A 107 -14.19 2.34 2.64
N ALA A 108 -15.06 1.62 3.32
CA ALA A 108 -14.80 0.23 3.75
C ALA A 108 -15.47 -0.82 2.86
N ASN A 109 -16.32 -0.40 1.91
CA ASN A 109 -17.14 -1.30 1.11
C ASN A 109 -16.57 -1.47 -0.30
N ALA A 110 -16.82 -2.64 -0.90
CA ALA A 110 -16.52 -2.94 -2.31
C ALA A 110 -15.09 -2.52 -2.75
N ARG A 111 -14.09 -2.69 -1.89
CA ARG A 111 -12.69 -2.37 -2.21
C ARG A 111 -12.17 -3.24 -3.33
N LEU A 112 -11.51 -2.62 -4.28
CA LEU A 112 -10.81 -3.31 -5.34
C LEU A 112 -9.53 -3.93 -4.77
N THR A 113 -9.27 -5.20 -5.08
CA THR A 113 -8.12 -5.96 -4.63
C THR A 113 -7.17 -6.31 -5.77
N ARG A 114 -5.94 -6.70 -5.46
CA ARG A 114 -5.01 -7.23 -6.47
C ARG A 114 -5.60 -8.45 -7.20
N LYS A 115 -6.32 -9.31 -6.48
CA LYS A 115 -6.97 -10.48 -7.06
C LYS A 115 -7.92 -10.10 -8.21
N ASP A 116 -8.71 -9.05 -8.02
CA ASP A 116 -9.67 -8.60 -9.03
C ASP A 116 -8.98 -8.14 -10.33
N LEU A 117 -7.77 -7.62 -10.24
CA LEU A 117 -7.02 -7.04 -11.37
C LEU A 117 -6.04 -8.00 -12.02
N VAL A 118 -5.42 -8.91 -11.24
CA VAL A 118 -4.24 -9.67 -11.69
C VAL A 118 -4.45 -11.18 -11.74
N SER A 119 -5.54 -11.71 -11.15
CA SER A 119 -5.79 -13.17 -11.11
C SER A 119 -5.88 -13.85 -12.48
N GLY A 120 -6.19 -13.09 -13.54
CA GLY A 120 -6.18 -13.58 -14.91
C GLY A 120 -4.78 -13.88 -15.48
N VAL A 121 -3.72 -13.37 -14.83
CA VAL A 121 -2.31 -13.63 -15.22
C VAL A 121 -1.75 -14.67 -14.26
N LYS A 122 -2.00 -15.96 -14.54
CA LYS A 122 -1.78 -17.08 -13.61
C LYS A 122 -0.41 -17.08 -12.94
N GLY A 123 0.68 -17.09 -13.69
CA GLY A 123 2.03 -17.16 -13.10
C GLY A 123 2.37 -15.95 -12.22
N LEU A 124 1.86 -14.78 -12.56
CA LEU A 124 2.03 -13.57 -11.75
C LEU A 124 1.18 -13.62 -10.48
N TRP A 125 -0.04 -14.12 -10.58
CA TRP A 125 -0.91 -14.27 -9.42
C TRP A 125 -0.36 -15.30 -8.43
N ASP A 126 0.09 -16.45 -8.91
CA ASP A 126 0.72 -17.50 -8.08
C ASP A 126 1.91 -16.95 -7.29
N LEU A 127 2.71 -16.08 -7.94
CA LEU A 127 3.85 -15.41 -7.30
C LEU A 127 3.42 -14.42 -6.20
N ILE A 128 2.35 -13.65 -6.46
CA ILE A 128 1.78 -12.73 -5.47
C ILE A 128 1.23 -13.49 -4.26
N GLU A 129 0.58 -14.64 -4.47
CA GLU A 129 0.06 -15.48 -3.39
C GLU A 129 1.19 -16.11 -2.56
N ASP A 130 2.26 -16.62 -3.20
CA ASP A 130 3.44 -17.13 -2.47
C ASP A 130 4.10 -16.04 -1.64
N HIS A 131 4.31 -14.85 -2.22
CA HIS A 131 4.83 -13.70 -1.49
C HIS A 131 3.92 -13.33 -0.30
N GLN A 132 2.60 -13.25 -0.51
CA GLN A 132 1.66 -12.93 0.56
C GLN A 132 1.70 -13.98 1.67
N ALA A 133 1.81 -15.27 1.32
CA ALA A 133 1.85 -16.36 2.29
C ALA A 133 3.15 -16.35 3.13
N ARG A 134 4.29 -16.01 2.53
CA ARG A 134 5.59 -15.95 3.24
C ARG A 134 5.74 -14.67 4.04
N CYS A 135 5.26 -13.55 3.51
CA CYS A 135 5.35 -12.23 4.13
C CYS A 135 4.04 -11.82 4.85
N ASP A 136 3.28 -12.79 5.38
CA ASP A 136 2.01 -12.57 6.07
C ASP A 136 2.22 -11.85 7.41
N TYR A 137 1.55 -10.73 7.60
CA TYR A 137 1.59 -9.95 8.83
C TYR A 137 1.09 -10.72 10.04
N ASN A 138 0.18 -11.69 9.88
CA ASN A 138 -0.24 -12.58 10.96
C ASN A 138 0.89 -13.50 11.46
N LYS A 139 1.88 -13.79 10.60
CA LYS A 139 3.10 -14.53 10.98
C LYS A 139 4.17 -13.59 11.55
N ILE A 140 4.24 -12.36 11.05
CA ILE A 140 5.23 -11.34 11.42
C ILE A 140 4.94 -10.78 12.81
N GLN A 141 3.69 -10.45 13.13
CA GLN A 141 3.31 -9.82 14.40
C GLN A 141 3.73 -10.62 15.65
N PRO A 142 3.53 -11.97 15.72
CA PRO A 142 4.03 -12.76 16.84
C PRO A 142 5.56 -12.71 16.96
N LEU A 143 6.30 -12.73 15.84
CA LEU A 143 7.75 -12.64 15.85
C LEU A 143 8.21 -11.29 16.42
N ILE A 144 7.53 -10.20 16.09
CA ILE A 144 7.83 -8.88 16.65
C ILE A 144 7.61 -8.85 18.16
N LYS A 145 6.52 -9.46 18.65
CA LYS A 145 6.29 -9.58 20.09
C LYS A 145 7.39 -10.37 20.80
N ASP A 146 7.86 -11.45 20.18
CA ASP A 146 8.90 -12.32 20.73
C ASP A 146 10.32 -11.68 20.72
N LEU A 147 10.52 -10.53 20.08
CA LEU A 147 11.83 -9.84 20.04
C LEU A 147 12.30 -9.35 21.43
N THR A 148 11.44 -9.26 22.42
CA THR A 148 11.78 -8.83 23.79
C THR A 148 11.87 -9.98 24.80
N GLY A 149 11.54 -11.21 24.40
CA GLY A 149 11.44 -12.37 25.29
C GLY A 149 12.59 -13.38 25.14
N VAL A 150 12.40 -14.51 25.80
CA VAL A 150 13.35 -15.66 25.77
C VAL A 150 13.57 -16.18 24.33
N LYS A 151 12.58 -16.03 23.46
CA LYS A 151 12.62 -16.46 22.06
C LYS A 151 13.27 -15.44 21.10
N ARG A 152 13.85 -14.35 21.63
CA ARG A 152 14.38 -13.20 20.87
C ARG A 152 15.25 -13.60 19.68
N ASN A 153 16.25 -14.45 19.90
CA ASN A 153 17.20 -14.80 18.83
C ASN A 153 16.51 -15.56 17.70
N ARG A 154 15.64 -16.52 18.02
CA ARG A 154 14.86 -17.28 17.03
C ARG A 154 13.87 -16.39 16.27
N ALA A 155 13.18 -15.51 16.98
CA ALA A 155 12.24 -14.56 16.39
C ALA A 155 12.95 -13.59 15.43
N ARG A 156 14.10 -13.04 15.86
CA ARG A 156 14.94 -12.18 15.04
C ARG A 156 15.43 -12.87 13.77
N GLN A 157 15.91 -14.10 13.88
CA GLN A 157 16.38 -14.86 12.71
C GLN A 157 15.25 -15.06 11.70
N LYS A 158 14.07 -15.52 12.13
CA LYS A 158 12.92 -15.73 11.27
C LYS A 158 12.44 -14.43 10.62
N LEU A 159 12.42 -13.33 11.37
CA LEU A 159 12.02 -12.03 10.82
C LEU A 159 13.01 -11.56 9.75
N LEU A 160 14.31 -11.74 9.97
CA LEU A 160 15.35 -11.44 8.97
C LEU A 160 15.21 -12.30 7.71
N GLU A 161 14.87 -13.59 7.85
CA GLU A 161 14.60 -14.48 6.70
C GLU A 161 13.42 -13.96 5.86
N ILE A 162 12.33 -13.55 6.49
CA ILE A 162 11.15 -12.99 5.80
C ILE A 162 11.50 -11.67 5.08
N ILE A 163 12.25 -10.77 5.74
CA ILE A 163 12.65 -9.49 5.14
C ILE A 163 13.58 -9.71 3.95
N ARG A 164 14.53 -10.64 4.05
CA ARG A 164 15.41 -11.00 2.93
C ARG A 164 14.62 -11.56 1.77
N TYR A 165 13.70 -12.47 2.04
CA TYR A 165 12.84 -13.03 1.01
C TYR A 165 12.04 -11.95 0.28
N ASP A 166 11.43 -10.97 1.01
CA ASP A 166 10.72 -9.84 0.39
C ASP A 166 11.63 -9.04 -0.56
N ALA A 167 12.87 -8.76 -0.14
CA ALA A 167 13.83 -8.04 -0.96
C ALA A 167 14.31 -8.86 -2.18
N GLU A 168 14.61 -10.15 -1.98
CA GLU A 168 15.11 -11.04 -3.02
C GLU A 168 14.08 -11.28 -4.12
N ILE A 169 12.80 -11.51 -3.77
CA ILE A 169 11.75 -11.72 -4.77
C ILE A 169 11.52 -10.47 -5.61
N ARG A 170 11.56 -9.27 -5.02
CA ARG A 170 11.47 -8.00 -5.74
C ARG A 170 12.59 -7.84 -6.75
N ASN A 171 13.83 -8.12 -6.36
CA ASN A 171 14.98 -8.08 -7.25
C ASN A 171 14.88 -9.13 -8.35
N LEU A 172 14.41 -10.33 -8.02
CA LEU A 172 14.27 -11.43 -8.98
C LEU A 172 13.27 -11.12 -10.09
N VAL A 173 12.11 -10.55 -9.74
CA VAL A 173 11.07 -10.22 -10.73
C VAL A 173 11.47 -9.07 -11.65
N ILE A 174 12.29 -8.14 -11.19
CA ILE A 174 12.90 -7.11 -12.04
C ILE A 174 13.92 -7.76 -12.98
N SER A 175 14.92 -8.44 -12.41
CA SER A 175 16.10 -8.90 -13.16
C SER A 175 15.82 -10.04 -14.12
N ARG A 176 14.88 -10.94 -13.78
CA ARG A 176 14.54 -12.12 -14.58
C ARG A 176 13.13 -12.05 -15.18
N GLY A 177 12.19 -11.41 -14.49
CA GLY A 177 10.81 -11.29 -14.94
C GLY A 177 10.57 -10.09 -15.87
N GLY A 178 11.52 -9.17 -15.97
CA GLY A 178 11.39 -7.96 -16.80
C GLY A 178 10.27 -7.02 -16.33
N LEU A 179 9.83 -7.15 -15.06
CA LEU A 179 8.82 -6.27 -14.49
C LEU A 179 9.40 -4.88 -14.22
N ASP A 180 8.62 -3.84 -14.50
CA ASP A 180 8.94 -2.47 -14.14
C ASP A 180 9.02 -2.36 -12.61
N ALA A 181 10.11 -1.80 -12.10
CA ALA A 181 10.33 -1.59 -10.67
C ALA A 181 9.19 -0.78 -10.03
N ASP A 182 8.62 0.16 -10.75
CA ASP A 182 7.49 0.97 -10.30
C ASP A 182 6.20 0.16 -10.04
N MET A 183 6.10 -1.06 -10.58
CA MET A 183 4.96 -1.96 -10.37
C MET A 183 5.04 -2.73 -9.06
N LEU A 184 6.21 -2.82 -8.42
CA LEU A 184 6.43 -3.69 -7.25
C LEU A 184 5.51 -3.36 -6.08
N ASP A 185 5.30 -2.07 -5.81
CA ASP A 185 4.45 -1.64 -4.69
C ASP A 185 2.97 -1.97 -4.93
N PHE A 186 2.55 -1.99 -6.18
CA PHE A 186 1.22 -2.48 -6.54
C PHE A 186 1.12 -4.00 -6.36
N LEU A 187 2.09 -4.77 -6.86
CA LEU A 187 2.05 -6.22 -6.89
C LEU A 187 2.32 -6.86 -5.51
N PHE A 188 3.33 -6.38 -4.79
CA PHE A 188 3.80 -6.98 -3.54
C PHE A 188 3.52 -6.13 -2.30
N GLY A 189 2.86 -4.96 -2.48
CA GLY A 189 2.74 -3.95 -1.42
C GLY A 189 4.06 -3.22 -1.18
N ARG A 190 4.07 -2.29 -0.25
CA ARG A 190 5.32 -1.60 0.14
C ARG A 190 6.31 -2.57 0.76
N PRO A 191 7.64 -2.35 0.63
CA PRO A 191 8.66 -3.19 1.23
C PRO A 191 8.47 -3.39 2.73
N LEU A 192 8.77 -4.59 3.24
CA LEU A 192 8.73 -4.85 4.68
C LEU A 192 9.67 -3.95 5.46
N THR A 193 10.77 -3.51 4.85
CA THR A 193 11.71 -2.54 5.44
C THR A 193 11.05 -1.21 5.79
N GLU A 194 10.00 -0.81 5.08
CA GLU A 194 9.23 0.40 5.35
C GLU A 194 8.06 0.12 6.32
N THR A 195 7.27 -0.92 6.01
CA THR A 195 6.01 -1.16 6.73
C THR A 195 6.20 -1.62 8.17
N LEU A 196 7.33 -2.28 8.49
CA LEU A 196 7.65 -2.70 9.85
C LEU A 196 7.94 -1.53 10.80
N GLY A 197 8.19 -0.34 10.26
CA GLY A 197 8.25 0.90 11.04
C GLY A 197 6.98 1.17 11.85
N ASN A 198 5.81 0.82 11.32
CA ASN A 198 4.52 0.95 12.00
C ASN A 198 4.37 0.01 13.21
N TYR A 199 5.21 -1.01 13.31
CA TYR A 199 5.29 -1.94 14.45
C TYR A 199 6.41 -1.58 15.42
N GLY A 200 7.03 -0.41 15.29
CA GLY A 200 8.14 0.03 16.13
C GLY A 200 9.47 -0.67 15.84
N ILE A 201 9.64 -1.24 14.64
CA ILE A 201 10.88 -1.87 14.21
C ILE A 201 11.64 -0.91 13.29
N LYS A 202 12.88 -0.58 13.67
CA LYS A 202 13.81 0.15 12.82
C LYS A 202 14.69 -0.85 12.08
N ILE A 203 14.69 -0.77 10.77
CA ILE A 203 15.54 -1.60 9.91
C ILE A 203 16.64 -0.72 9.33
N GLN A 204 17.89 -1.13 9.55
CA GLN A 204 19.06 -0.53 8.93
C GLN A 204 19.65 -1.54 7.96
N GLN A 205 19.80 -1.14 6.71
CA GLN A 205 20.41 -1.95 5.68
C GLN A 205 21.72 -1.33 5.24
N GLU A 206 22.83 -2.08 5.42
CA GLU A 206 24.16 -1.72 4.94
C GLU A 206 24.64 -2.82 3.98
N GLY A 207 24.46 -2.59 2.68
CA GLY A 207 24.69 -3.60 1.65
C GLY A 207 23.77 -4.82 1.86
N THR A 208 24.37 -6.00 2.08
CA THR A 208 23.64 -7.25 2.35
C THR A 208 23.29 -7.46 3.82
N LYS A 209 23.82 -6.62 4.73
CA LYS A 209 23.57 -6.74 6.16
C LYS A 209 22.33 -5.98 6.57
N ILE A 210 21.39 -6.68 7.19
CA ILE A 210 20.16 -6.10 7.76
C ILE A 210 20.27 -6.16 9.28
N ARG A 211 20.11 -5.01 9.93
CA ARG A 211 20.00 -4.89 11.39
C ARG A 211 18.57 -4.53 11.76
N LEU A 212 18.08 -5.16 12.82
CA LEU A 212 16.76 -4.91 13.38
C LEU A 212 16.95 -4.31 14.77
N ASP A 213 16.42 -3.11 14.96
CA ASP A 213 16.36 -2.44 16.24
C ASP A 213 14.90 -2.13 16.58
N ARG A 214 14.52 -2.29 17.83
CA ARG A 214 13.20 -1.90 18.33
C ARG A 214 13.28 -0.46 18.83
N ARG A 215 12.32 0.38 18.44
CA ARG A 215 12.12 1.72 19.01
C ARG A 215 11.52 1.65 20.40
#